data_65acc17b09ac2e3cc3420b13a0c76452
#
_entry.id   65acc17b09ac2e3cc3420b13a0c76452
#
_cell.length_a   1.000
_cell.length_b   1.000
_cell.length_c   1.000
_cell.angle_alpha   90.00
_cell.angle_beta   90.00
_cell.angle_gamma   90.00
#
_symmetry.space_group_name_H-M   'P 1'
#
loop_
_entity.id
_entity.type
_entity.pdbx_description
1 polymer ?
#
loop_
_entity_poly.entity_id
_entity_poly.type
_entity_poly.pdbx_seq_one_letter_code
_entity_poly.pdbx_strand_id
1 'polypeptide(L)'
;MTSTDALLFNPATYDPKQFDAETRRLLKATIEWFESRGKRQLLADDADAVWVSDFLEFVKKEKLFATFLTPAAYADGDENRRWDGARNAALSEIFGFYGLAYWYAEQVTILGLGPIWQSDNEAAKKRAAADLVDGQVMAFGLSERDHGADIYNTDLILTPTEPGSADAEAGILFRANGVKYYIGNGNVASMVSVFSRRADIDGADGYVWFAADSRHDNYELIDNVIHGQLYVSTFALHDYPVTAADILSTGPEAFSAALNTVNVGKFNLCHGSIGMVEHSFYEAITHSNNRILYGQAVTEFPHVRTNFVDAYARIVAMKLFSDRAVDYFRSASLEDRRYLLFNPMTKSKVTSEGETVMTLLLDVLAAKGFEKNTYFAQVARYIGTLPRLEGTVHVNVGQILKFMPNYLFNPKDYPEIGTRHDAADDEFFFRQGPARGAGKVQFADWTTVYDKHTDVPNVARFYEQAQALRTLLTTAAPDAGQQQDLDFMLTIGHLFALVVYGQLILEQAAITGLDRDVLDQIFDFQIRDFNGYATTLYGKPSATPGQQAWAASSLRPPVTDRPRFDRIWTQVAACDGTYEMRP
;
A
#
# COMPACT_ATOMS: atom_id res chain seq x y z
N MET A 1 -6.42 -15.28 -28.25
CA MET A 1 -7.46 -14.63 -27.46
C MET A 1 -7.26 -13.13 -27.60
N THR A 2 -8.07 -12.46 -28.35
CA THR A 2 -8.10 -10.99 -28.42
C THR A 2 -8.92 -10.51 -27.24
N SER A 3 -8.31 -10.51 -26.04
CA SER A 3 -8.95 -9.92 -24.86
C SER A 3 -8.65 -8.42 -24.89
N THR A 4 -9.65 -7.65 -25.28
CA THR A 4 -9.77 -6.22 -24.99
C THR A 4 -10.31 -6.02 -23.56
N ASP A 5 -9.91 -6.84 -22.61
CA ASP A 5 -10.19 -6.55 -21.21
C ASP A 5 -9.40 -5.31 -20.85
N ALA A 6 -10.10 -4.26 -20.44
CA ALA A 6 -9.50 -2.98 -20.08
C ALA A 6 -8.45 -3.21 -19.00
N LEU A 7 -7.20 -2.74 -19.23
CA LEU A 7 -6.12 -2.85 -18.26
C LEU A 7 -6.36 -1.99 -17.02
N LEU A 8 -7.24 -0.99 -17.13
CA LEU A 8 -7.67 -0.14 -16.03
C LEU A 8 -9.00 -0.62 -15.46
N PHE A 9 -9.18 -0.49 -14.16
CA PHE A 9 -10.46 -0.75 -13.51
C PHE A 9 -11.55 0.17 -14.07
N ASN A 10 -12.66 -0.41 -14.52
CA ASN A 10 -13.81 0.33 -14.99
C ASN A 10 -15.09 -0.23 -14.34
N PRO A 11 -15.74 0.54 -13.44
CA PRO A 11 -16.94 0.10 -12.74
C PRO A 11 -18.08 -0.36 -13.65
N ALA A 12 -18.23 0.24 -14.83
CA ALA A 12 -19.32 -0.06 -15.76
C ALA A 12 -19.20 -1.47 -16.39
N THR A 13 -17.98 -2.00 -16.49
CA THR A 13 -17.69 -3.30 -17.11
C THR A 13 -17.07 -4.31 -16.16
N TYR A 14 -16.92 -3.95 -14.88
CA TYR A 14 -16.23 -4.78 -13.89
C TYR A 14 -16.90 -6.14 -13.68
N ASP A 15 -16.18 -7.20 -13.99
CA ASP A 15 -16.64 -8.57 -13.77
C ASP A 15 -15.49 -9.46 -13.25
N PRO A 16 -15.28 -9.53 -11.92
CA PRO A 16 -14.14 -10.21 -11.29
C PRO A 16 -14.33 -11.73 -11.25
N LYS A 17 -14.32 -12.38 -12.42
CA LYS A 17 -14.58 -13.83 -12.61
C LYS A 17 -13.61 -14.73 -11.88
N GLN A 18 -12.44 -14.23 -11.51
CA GLN A 18 -11.41 -14.95 -10.78
C GLN A 18 -11.81 -15.26 -9.33
N PHE A 19 -12.79 -14.55 -8.77
CA PHE A 19 -13.24 -14.76 -7.38
C PHE A 19 -14.50 -15.62 -7.29
N ASP A 20 -14.77 -16.15 -6.11
CA ASP A 20 -16.01 -16.87 -5.78
C ASP A 20 -17.26 -15.99 -5.89
N ALA A 21 -18.43 -16.63 -5.86
CA ALA A 21 -19.72 -15.95 -6.14
C ALA A 21 -20.03 -14.86 -5.11
N GLU A 22 -19.76 -15.11 -3.82
CA GLU A 22 -20.05 -14.12 -2.76
C GLU A 22 -19.10 -12.93 -2.82
N THR A 23 -17.80 -13.18 -3.04
CA THR A 23 -16.82 -12.11 -3.27
C THR A 23 -17.23 -11.22 -4.44
N ARG A 24 -17.61 -11.83 -5.59
CA ARG A 24 -18.10 -11.07 -6.76
C ARG A 24 -19.35 -10.25 -6.44
N ARG A 25 -20.30 -10.82 -5.70
CA ARG A 25 -21.52 -10.13 -5.27
C ARG A 25 -21.19 -8.90 -4.44
N LEU A 26 -20.32 -9.04 -3.43
CA LEU A 26 -19.96 -7.97 -2.53
C LEU A 26 -19.16 -6.86 -3.21
N LEU A 27 -18.20 -7.19 -4.08
CA LEU A 27 -17.47 -6.19 -4.87
C LEU A 27 -18.41 -5.38 -5.76
N LYS A 28 -19.36 -6.04 -6.47
CA LYS A 28 -20.36 -5.37 -7.30
C LYS A 28 -21.35 -4.53 -6.46
N ALA A 29 -21.79 -5.04 -5.32
CA ALA A 29 -22.64 -4.28 -4.40
C ALA A 29 -21.95 -3.02 -3.85
N THR A 30 -20.64 -3.09 -3.61
CA THR A 30 -19.83 -1.95 -3.18
C THR A 30 -19.77 -0.88 -4.28
N ILE A 31 -19.52 -1.28 -5.54
CA ILE A 31 -19.56 -0.36 -6.69
C ILE A 31 -20.94 0.30 -6.80
N GLU A 32 -22.02 -0.48 -6.76
CA GLU A 32 -23.37 0.05 -6.88
C GLU A 32 -23.73 1.01 -5.73
N TRP A 33 -23.25 0.74 -4.53
CA TRP A 33 -23.44 1.66 -3.40
C TRP A 33 -22.84 3.05 -3.72
N PHE A 34 -21.60 3.11 -4.20
CA PHE A 34 -20.95 4.36 -4.58
C PHE A 34 -21.62 5.04 -5.75
N GLU A 35 -21.95 4.29 -6.80
CA GLU A 35 -22.63 4.82 -7.98
C GLU A 35 -24.04 5.35 -7.65
N SER A 36 -24.76 4.72 -6.72
CA SER A 36 -26.07 5.18 -6.28
C SER A 36 -26.01 6.45 -5.42
N ARG A 37 -24.92 6.65 -4.69
CA ARG A 37 -24.68 7.88 -3.92
C ARG A 37 -24.37 9.06 -4.82
N GLY A 38 -23.63 8.82 -5.87
CA GLY A 38 -23.29 9.79 -6.90
C GLY A 38 -22.14 10.71 -6.55
N LYS A 39 -21.47 11.20 -7.58
CA LYS A 39 -20.26 12.03 -7.50
C LYS A 39 -20.46 13.29 -6.65
N ARG A 40 -21.59 13.97 -6.85
CA ARG A 40 -21.88 15.24 -6.14
C ARG A 40 -21.92 15.04 -4.64
N GLN A 41 -22.57 13.96 -4.18
CA GLN A 41 -22.70 13.69 -2.76
C GLN A 41 -21.35 13.30 -2.14
N LEU A 42 -20.60 12.41 -2.82
CA LEU A 42 -19.27 12.00 -2.31
C LEU A 42 -18.30 13.18 -2.19
N LEU A 43 -18.30 14.10 -3.15
CA LEU A 43 -17.46 15.31 -3.09
C LEU A 43 -17.95 16.30 -2.00
N ALA A 44 -19.26 16.40 -1.78
CA ALA A 44 -19.81 17.24 -0.70
C ALA A 44 -19.45 16.67 0.67
N ASP A 45 -19.60 15.36 0.88
CA ASP A 45 -19.26 14.70 2.15
C ASP A 45 -17.78 14.88 2.51
N ASP A 46 -16.89 14.81 1.52
CA ASP A 46 -15.47 15.08 1.73
C ASP A 46 -15.20 16.54 2.05
N ALA A 47 -15.83 17.48 1.33
CA ALA A 47 -15.65 18.92 1.56
C ALA A 47 -16.16 19.36 2.95
N ASP A 48 -17.25 18.77 3.40
CA ASP A 48 -17.90 19.07 4.69
C ASP A 48 -17.37 18.18 5.83
N ALA A 49 -16.36 17.33 5.56
CA ALA A 49 -15.75 16.41 6.51
C ALA A 49 -16.77 15.49 7.23
N VAL A 50 -17.78 15.01 6.49
CA VAL A 50 -18.82 14.13 7.02
C VAL A 50 -18.24 12.73 7.24
N TRP A 51 -18.32 12.23 8.47
CA TRP A 51 -17.89 10.87 8.78
C TRP A 51 -18.70 9.82 7.98
N VAL A 52 -18.05 8.74 7.60
CA VAL A 52 -18.56 7.68 6.71
C VAL A 52 -19.64 6.77 7.34
N SER A 53 -20.49 7.31 8.23
CA SER A 53 -21.46 6.52 9.01
C SER A 53 -22.43 5.72 8.14
N ASP A 54 -22.94 6.30 7.06
CA ASP A 54 -23.87 5.64 6.15
C ASP A 54 -23.20 4.52 5.33
N PHE A 55 -21.90 4.68 5.04
CA PHE A 55 -21.10 3.60 4.49
C PHE A 55 -20.95 2.44 5.47
N LEU A 56 -20.72 2.73 6.75
CA LEU A 56 -20.65 1.70 7.80
C LEU A 56 -21.98 0.97 7.98
N GLU A 57 -23.13 1.63 7.79
CA GLU A 57 -24.42 0.94 7.72
C GLU A 57 -24.53 -0.01 6.52
N PHE A 58 -23.99 0.36 5.36
CA PHE A 58 -23.87 -0.55 4.22
C PHE A 58 -22.93 -1.72 4.53
N VAL A 59 -21.76 -1.47 5.14
CA VAL A 59 -20.81 -2.50 5.59
C VAL A 59 -21.47 -3.52 6.51
N LYS A 60 -22.26 -3.02 7.48
CA LYS A 60 -23.04 -3.86 8.41
C LYS A 60 -24.08 -4.69 7.70
N LYS A 61 -24.90 -4.06 6.86
CA LYS A 61 -25.99 -4.72 6.12
C LYS A 61 -25.50 -5.85 5.24
N GLU A 62 -24.43 -5.60 4.48
CA GLU A 62 -23.84 -6.58 3.58
C GLU A 62 -22.85 -7.54 4.27
N LYS A 63 -22.52 -7.30 5.54
CA LYS A 63 -21.47 -7.99 6.31
C LYS A 63 -20.11 -7.94 5.61
N LEU A 64 -19.82 -6.81 4.95
CA LEU A 64 -18.67 -6.66 4.06
C LEU A 64 -17.36 -6.89 4.81
N PHE A 65 -17.11 -6.15 5.90
CA PHE A 65 -15.87 -6.31 6.68
C PHE A 65 -15.82 -7.65 7.41
N ALA A 66 -16.96 -8.16 7.90
CA ALA A 66 -17.00 -9.50 8.49
C ALA A 66 -16.58 -10.58 7.48
N THR A 67 -17.03 -10.48 6.22
CA THR A 67 -16.71 -11.45 5.19
C THR A 67 -15.23 -11.37 4.77
N PHE A 68 -14.67 -10.17 4.63
CA PHE A 68 -13.33 -9.96 4.08
C PHE A 68 -12.21 -9.99 5.12
N LEU A 69 -12.49 -9.59 6.38
CA LEU A 69 -11.48 -9.32 7.40
C LEU A 69 -11.51 -10.31 8.58
N THR A 70 -12.38 -11.32 8.57
CA THR A 70 -12.41 -12.35 9.62
C THR A 70 -11.70 -13.60 9.14
N PRO A 71 -10.63 -14.08 9.81
CA PRO A 71 -10.01 -15.36 9.49
C PRO A 71 -11.01 -16.53 9.61
N ALA A 72 -10.87 -17.55 8.78
CA ALA A 72 -11.81 -18.68 8.70
C ALA A 72 -12.03 -19.38 10.05
N ALA A 73 -11.01 -19.42 10.91
CA ALA A 73 -11.12 -20.00 12.26
C ALA A 73 -12.15 -19.30 13.17
N TYR A 74 -12.52 -18.04 12.86
CA TYR A 74 -13.48 -17.23 13.63
C TYR A 74 -14.73 -16.88 12.82
N ALA A 75 -14.95 -17.60 11.72
CA ALA A 75 -16.07 -17.37 10.79
C ALA A 75 -17.44 -17.87 11.30
N ASP A 76 -17.48 -18.57 12.42
CA ASP A 76 -18.70 -19.13 13.02
C ASP A 76 -19.51 -19.99 12.02
N GLY A 77 -18.79 -20.80 11.22
CA GLY A 77 -19.35 -21.70 10.22
C GLY A 77 -19.76 -21.06 8.89
N ASP A 78 -19.54 -19.75 8.69
CA ASP A 78 -19.77 -19.09 7.41
C ASP A 78 -18.57 -19.28 6.49
N GLU A 79 -18.69 -20.17 5.50
CA GLU A 79 -17.63 -20.54 4.55
C GLU A 79 -17.16 -19.34 3.66
N ASN A 80 -17.93 -18.26 3.58
CA ASN A 80 -17.55 -17.08 2.82
C ASN A 80 -16.58 -16.17 3.60
N ARG A 81 -16.55 -16.29 4.93
CA ARG A 81 -15.66 -15.50 5.78
C ARG A 81 -14.29 -16.13 5.81
N ARG A 82 -13.31 -15.38 5.37
CA ARG A 82 -11.89 -15.70 5.43
C ARG A 82 -11.05 -14.45 5.23
N TRP A 83 -9.83 -14.47 5.65
CA TRP A 83 -8.87 -13.44 5.29
C TRP A 83 -8.19 -13.85 3.98
N ASP A 84 -8.45 -13.11 2.92
CA ASP A 84 -7.96 -13.41 1.57
C ASP A 84 -7.35 -12.15 0.96
N GLY A 85 -6.00 -12.13 0.81
CA GLY A 85 -5.26 -10.96 0.38
C GLY A 85 -5.61 -10.48 -1.03
N ALA A 86 -5.97 -11.40 -1.95
CA ALA A 86 -6.31 -11.02 -3.31
C ALA A 86 -7.65 -10.26 -3.37
N ARG A 87 -8.67 -10.74 -2.66
CA ARG A 87 -9.96 -10.04 -2.63
C ARG A 87 -9.93 -8.74 -1.82
N ASN A 88 -9.11 -8.67 -0.76
CA ASN A 88 -8.89 -7.43 -0.01
C ASN A 88 -8.20 -6.38 -0.90
N ALA A 89 -7.24 -6.79 -1.73
CA ALA A 89 -6.61 -5.93 -2.72
C ALA A 89 -7.63 -5.37 -3.72
N ALA A 90 -8.52 -6.22 -4.26
CA ALA A 90 -9.57 -5.79 -5.19
C ALA A 90 -10.57 -4.82 -4.52
N LEU A 91 -10.94 -5.04 -3.25
CA LEU A 91 -11.80 -4.14 -2.50
C LEU A 91 -11.12 -2.79 -2.25
N SER A 92 -9.84 -2.80 -1.88
CA SER A 92 -9.03 -1.59 -1.69
C SER A 92 -8.90 -0.75 -2.96
N GLU A 93 -8.78 -1.38 -4.15
CA GLU A 93 -8.79 -0.69 -5.44
C GLU A 93 -10.13 0.03 -5.68
N ILE A 94 -11.26 -0.66 -5.42
CA ILE A 94 -12.59 -0.06 -5.52
C ILE A 94 -12.74 1.13 -4.57
N PHE A 95 -12.36 0.98 -3.31
CA PHE A 95 -12.45 2.09 -2.36
C PHE A 95 -11.58 3.28 -2.76
N GLY A 96 -10.33 3.03 -3.18
CA GLY A 96 -9.45 4.08 -3.69
C GLY A 96 -10.04 4.81 -4.90
N PHE A 97 -10.70 4.08 -5.78
CA PHE A 97 -11.36 4.64 -6.96
C PHE A 97 -12.47 5.63 -6.62
N TYR A 98 -13.23 5.42 -5.54
CA TYR A 98 -14.34 6.27 -5.16
C TYR A 98 -14.03 7.30 -4.07
N GLY A 99 -13.13 7.01 -3.15
CA GLY A 99 -12.78 7.99 -2.13
C GLY A 99 -11.86 7.46 -1.03
N LEU A 100 -10.82 8.23 -0.72
CA LEU A 100 -9.80 7.83 0.24
C LEU A 100 -10.37 7.56 1.65
N ALA A 101 -11.41 8.28 2.09
CA ALA A 101 -11.98 8.11 3.42
C ALA A 101 -12.57 6.71 3.64
N TYR A 102 -13.19 6.14 2.61
CA TYR A 102 -13.76 4.79 2.64
C TYR A 102 -12.66 3.72 2.69
N TRP A 103 -11.64 3.89 1.83
CA TRP A 103 -10.43 3.06 1.87
C TRP A 103 -9.74 3.15 3.24
N TYR A 104 -9.64 4.35 3.80
CA TYR A 104 -8.95 4.57 5.07
C TYR A 104 -9.66 3.90 6.24
N ALA A 105 -11.01 3.92 6.27
CA ALA A 105 -11.79 3.22 7.28
C ALA A 105 -11.55 1.70 7.27
N GLU A 106 -11.43 1.08 6.08
CA GLU A 106 -11.03 -0.32 5.91
C GLU A 106 -9.58 -0.54 6.33
N GLN A 107 -8.64 0.22 5.76
CA GLN A 107 -7.20 0.06 6.00
C GLN A 107 -6.84 0.12 7.48
N VAL A 108 -7.41 1.09 8.20
CA VAL A 108 -7.16 1.21 9.63
C VAL A 108 -7.82 0.09 10.43
N THR A 109 -8.98 -0.40 9.99
CA THR A 109 -9.60 -1.60 10.57
C THR A 109 -8.70 -2.82 10.40
N ILE A 110 -8.09 -3.01 9.22
CA ILE A 110 -7.09 -4.07 8.97
C ILE A 110 -5.90 -3.95 9.93
N LEU A 111 -5.37 -2.74 10.10
CA LEU A 111 -4.26 -2.50 11.04
C LEU A 111 -4.67 -2.76 12.49
N GLY A 112 -5.85 -2.29 12.91
CA GLY A 112 -6.36 -2.54 14.27
C GLY A 112 -6.58 -4.02 14.57
N LEU A 113 -7.00 -4.80 13.57
CA LEU A 113 -7.16 -6.25 13.67
C LEU A 113 -5.84 -7.02 13.73
N GLY A 114 -4.76 -6.47 13.19
CA GLY A 114 -3.47 -7.15 13.13
C GLY A 114 -2.98 -7.68 14.47
N PRO A 115 -2.81 -6.86 15.52
CA PRO A 115 -2.42 -7.33 16.85
C PRO A 115 -3.42 -8.31 17.47
N ILE A 116 -4.72 -8.18 17.15
CA ILE A 116 -5.77 -9.06 17.66
C ILE A 116 -5.62 -10.45 17.05
N TRP A 117 -5.57 -10.57 15.72
CA TRP A 117 -5.45 -11.87 15.04
C TRP A 117 -4.12 -12.58 15.31
N GLN A 118 -3.04 -11.82 15.59
CA GLN A 118 -1.75 -12.38 15.96
C GLN A 118 -1.66 -12.85 17.42
N SER A 119 -2.57 -12.41 18.30
CA SER A 119 -2.56 -12.72 19.73
C SER A 119 -2.96 -14.16 20.03
N ASP A 120 -2.72 -14.61 21.26
CA ASP A 120 -3.28 -15.84 21.81
C ASP A 120 -4.59 -15.58 22.57
N ASN A 121 -5.10 -14.35 22.55
CA ASN A 121 -6.32 -13.94 23.26
C ASN A 121 -7.59 -14.32 22.48
N GLU A 122 -8.09 -15.52 22.74
CA GLU A 122 -9.29 -16.06 22.08
C GLU A 122 -10.56 -15.23 22.35
N ALA A 123 -10.66 -14.58 23.52
CA ALA A 123 -11.80 -13.73 23.83
C ALA A 123 -11.80 -12.46 22.98
N ALA A 124 -10.63 -11.82 22.82
CA ALA A 124 -10.48 -10.64 21.98
C ALA A 124 -10.76 -10.97 20.49
N LYS A 125 -10.29 -12.12 19.99
CA LYS A 125 -10.55 -12.56 18.61
C LYS A 125 -12.04 -12.78 18.35
N LYS A 126 -12.74 -13.47 19.26
CA LYS A 126 -14.19 -13.69 19.15
C LYS A 126 -14.97 -12.38 19.21
N ARG A 127 -14.56 -11.45 20.09
CA ARG A 127 -15.15 -10.11 20.16
C ARG A 127 -14.95 -9.37 18.84
N ALA A 128 -13.74 -9.35 18.28
CA ALA A 128 -13.46 -8.69 17.01
C ALA A 128 -14.30 -9.28 15.87
N ALA A 129 -14.44 -10.60 15.79
CA ALA A 129 -15.28 -11.25 14.79
C ALA A 129 -16.76 -10.83 14.92
N ALA A 130 -17.30 -10.74 16.14
CA ALA A 130 -18.66 -10.29 16.40
C ALA A 130 -18.85 -8.80 16.06
N ASP A 131 -17.90 -7.95 16.45
CA ASP A 131 -17.91 -6.51 16.16
C ASP A 131 -17.89 -6.25 14.65
N LEU A 132 -17.11 -7.02 13.85
CA LEU A 132 -17.12 -6.92 12.39
C LEU A 132 -18.48 -7.29 11.78
N VAL A 133 -19.21 -8.27 12.35
CA VAL A 133 -20.59 -8.59 11.92
C VAL A 133 -21.53 -7.43 12.16
N ASP A 134 -21.31 -6.68 13.23
CA ASP A 134 -22.09 -5.49 13.58
C ASP A 134 -21.65 -4.22 12.83
N GLY A 135 -20.69 -4.35 11.87
CA GLY A 135 -20.21 -3.23 11.07
C GLY A 135 -19.31 -2.27 11.84
N GLN A 136 -18.78 -2.70 12.98
CA GLN A 136 -17.83 -1.90 13.75
C GLN A 136 -16.48 -1.85 13.05
N VAL A 137 -15.73 -0.78 13.33
CA VAL A 137 -14.36 -0.59 12.86
C VAL A 137 -13.37 -0.70 14.02
N MET A 138 -12.11 -0.99 13.67
CA MET A 138 -11.00 -1.06 14.62
C MET A 138 -10.01 0.07 14.36
N ALA A 139 -9.16 0.36 15.35
CA ALA A 139 -8.11 1.35 15.25
C ALA A 139 -6.76 0.79 15.71
N PHE A 140 -5.68 1.40 15.20
CA PHE A 140 -4.30 0.98 15.45
C PHE A 140 -3.54 2.08 16.21
N GLY A 141 -3.56 2.01 17.52
CA GLY A 141 -2.96 2.96 18.44
C GLY A 141 -1.45 2.75 18.61
N LEU A 142 -0.67 2.87 17.52
CA LEU A 142 0.78 2.68 17.54
C LEU A 142 1.54 3.98 17.75
N SER A 143 1.34 4.97 16.87
CA SER A 143 2.16 6.18 16.81
C SER A 143 1.79 7.21 17.89
N GLU A 144 2.79 8.02 18.23
CA GLU A 144 2.69 9.14 19.15
C GLU A 144 3.25 10.40 18.47
N ARG A 145 3.03 11.58 19.05
CA ARG A 145 3.45 12.85 18.45
C ARG A 145 4.96 12.86 18.16
N ASP A 146 5.76 12.37 19.10
CA ASP A 146 7.22 12.40 19.03
C ASP A 146 7.82 11.07 18.57
N HIS A 147 7.00 10.00 18.46
CA HIS A 147 7.42 8.64 18.11
C HIS A 147 6.60 8.10 16.94
N GLY A 148 7.05 8.38 15.71
CA GLY A 148 6.41 7.88 14.47
C GLY A 148 7.09 6.62 13.92
N ALA A 149 8.35 6.74 13.52
CA ALA A 149 9.13 5.62 12.98
C ALA A 149 9.91 4.85 14.04
N ASP A 150 10.24 5.48 15.16
CA ASP A 150 10.98 4.93 16.30
C ASP A 150 10.06 4.39 17.40
N ILE A 151 9.13 3.54 17.00
CA ILE A 151 8.05 2.96 17.83
C ILE A 151 8.55 2.28 19.13
N TYR A 152 9.81 1.88 19.18
CA TYR A 152 10.44 1.32 20.38
C TYR A 152 10.59 2.33 21.54
N ASN A 153 10.39 3.62 21.29
CA ASN A 153 10.43 4.69 22.29
C ASN A 153 9.03 5.13 22.78
N THR A 154 7.99 4.29 22.60
CA THR A 154 6.61 4.66 22.99
C THR A 154 6.53 5.19 24.43
N ASP A 155 5.79 6.29 24.61
CA ASP A 155 5.62 7.01 25.89
C ASP A 155 4.36 6.59 26.65
N LEU A 156 3.40 5.90 26.02
CA LEU A 156 2.22 5.39 26.70
C LEU A 156 2.60 4.30 27.70
N ILE A 157 2.28 4.54 28.98
CA ILE A 157 2.74 3.74 30.11
C ILE A 157 1.60 2.92 30.72
N LEU A 158 1.91 1.66 31.03
CA LEU A 158 1.11 0.78 31.87
C LEU A 158 1.70 0.70 33.28
N THR A 159 1.02 1.28 34.26
CA THR A 159 1.40 1.18 35.69
C THR A 159 0.74 -0.06 36.28
N PRO A 160 1.52 -1.03 36.83
CA PRO A 160 0.94 -2.20 37.50
C PRO A 160 0.06 -1.83 38.68
N THR A 161 -1.02 -2.57 38.86
CA THR A 161 -1.92 -2.40 40.00
C THR A 161 -1.27 -2.95 41.29
N GLU A 162 -1.39 -2.21 42.38
CA GLU A 162 -0.87 -2.62 43.69
C GLU A 162 -1.62 -3.87 44.22
N PRO A 163 -0.89 -4.91 44.66
CA PRO A 163 -1.51 -6.10 45.22
C PRO A 163 -2.42 -5.80 46.41
N GLY A 164 -3.64 -6.33 46.41
CA GLY A 164 -4.62 -6.09 47.47
C GLY A 164 -5.36 -4.75 47.39
N SER A 165 -5.17 -3.99 46.34
CA SER A 165 -5.96 -2.78 46.05
C SER A 165 -7.36 -3.12 45.51
N ALA A 166 -8.27 -2.17 45.55
CA ALA A 166 -9.59 -2.31 44.92
C ALA A 166 -9.51 -2.63 43.42
N ASP A 167 -8.51 -2.09 42.73
CA ASP A 167 -8.23 -2.40 41.33
C ASP A 167 -7.86 -3.87 41.12
N ALA A 168 -6.97 -4.41 41.98
CA ALA A 168 -6.58 -5.83 41.91
C ALA A 168 -7.79 -6.74 42.21
N GLU A 169 -8.63 -6.39 43.17
CA GLU A 169 -9.88 -7.12 43.47
C GLU A 169 -10.87 -7.07 42.30
N ALA A 170 -10.89 -5.98 41.53
CA ALA A 170 -11.68 -5.81 40.31
C ALA A 170 -11.07 -6.51 39.07
N GLY A 171 -9.89 -7.14 39.19
CA GLY A 171 -9.22 -7.84 38.11
C GLY A 171 -8.44 -6.91 37.15
N ILE A 172 -8.24 -5.65 37.53
CA ILE A 172 -7.43 -4.70 36.75
C ILE A 172 -5.94 -5.01 36.99
N LEU A 173 -5.23 -5.26 35.91
CA LEU A 173 -3.79 -5.55 35.96
C LEU A 173 -2.93 -4.29 35.87
N PHE A 174 -3.38 -3.31 35.08
CA PHE A 174 -2.65 -2.07 34.81
C PHE A 174 -3.61 -0.88 34.70
N ARG A 175 -3.06 0.31 34.99
CA ARG A 175 -3.64 1.60 34.63
C ARG A 175 -2.85 2.19 33.47
N ALA A 176 -3.50 2.42 32.33
CA ALA A 176 -2.87 3.00 31.15
C ALA A 176 -3.01 4.51 31.12
N ASN A 177 -1.88 5.20 30.91
CA ASN A 177 -1.80 6.65 30.78
C ASN A 177 -0.92 7.06 29.61
N GLY A 178 -1.39 8.02 28.80
CA GLY A 178 -0.63 8.56 27.68
C GLY A 178 -1.49 8.99 26.52
N VAL A 179 -0.85 9.52 25.47
CA VAL A 179 -1.49 10.10 24.29
C VAL A 179 -1.03 9.38 23.04
N LYS A 180 -1.97 9.00 22.19
CA LYS A 180 -1.70 8.48 20.83
C LYS A 180 -2.06 9.52 19.78
N TYR A 181 -1.29 9.57 18.70
CA TYR A 181 -1.37 10.60 17.67
C TYR A 181 -1.35 9.97 16.27
N TYR A 182 -2.10 10.53 15.32
CA TYR A 182 -2.34 9.99 13.97
C TYR A 182 -3.07 8.65 13.96
N ILE A 183 -4.14 8.51 14.78
CA ILE A 183 -4.88 7.26 14.90
C ILE A 183 -6.19 7.33 14.10
N GLY A 184 -6.22 6.67 12.96
CA GLY A 184 -7.44 6.53 12.17
C GLY A 184 -8.52 5.75 12.93
N ASN A 185 -9.80 6.02 12.65
CA ASN A 185 -10.98 5.42 13.28
C ASN A 185 -11.07 5.60 14.81
N GLY A 186 -10.13 6.31 15.44
CA GLY A 186 -10.11 6.45 16.91
C GLY A 186 -11.30 7.21 17.50
N ASN A 187 -12.15 7.79 16.64
CA ASN A 187 -13.41 8.45 17.03
C ASN A 187 -14.54 7.45 17.37
N VAL A 188 -14.51 6.22 16.80
CA VAL A 188 -15.65 5.28 16.91
C VAL A 188 -15.25 3.81 17.05
N ALA A 189 -13.95 3.48 17.03
CA ALA A 189 -13.49 2.11 17.02
C ALA A 189 -13.97 1.34 18.25
N SER A 190 -14.58 0.17 18.04
CA SER A 190 -15.02 -0.73 19.13
C SER A 190 -13.84 -1.39 19.84
N MET A 191 -12.73 -1.58 19.12
CA MET A 191 -11.45 -2.05 19.66
C MET A 191 -10.32 -1.22 19.06
N VAL A 192 -9.55 -0.55 19.93
CA VAL A 192 -8.32 0.16 19.60
C VAL A 192 -7.17 -0.70 20.08
N SER A 193 -6.39 -1.30 19.17
CA SER A 193 -5.15 -1.98 19.53
C SER A 193 -4.10 -0.93 19.92
N VAL A 194 -3.72 -0.86 21.19
CA VAL A 194 -2.81 0.17 21.74
C VAL A 194 -1.46 -0.43 22.06
N PHE A 195 -0.40 0.12 21.47
CA PHE A 195 0.99 -0.21 21.79
C PHE A 195 1.49 0.63 22.95
N SER A 196 2.11 -0.01 23.93
CA SER A 196 2.50 0.59 25.18
C SER A 196 3.75 -0.07 25.78
N ARG A 197 4.23 0.46 26.89
CA ARG A 197 5.26 -0.19 27.73
C ARG A 197 4.87 -0.20 29.19
N ARG A 198 5.34 -1.19 29.91
CA ARG A 198 5.19 -1.29 31.36
C ARG A 198 6.15 -0.31 32.06
N ALA A 199 5.69 0.27 33.17
CA ALA A 199 6.50 1.17 34.00
C ALA A 199 7.57 0.45 34.83
N ASP A 200 7.38 -0.84 35.10
CA ASP A 200 8.21 -1.66 35.99
C ASP A 200 9.21 -2.59 35.26
N ILE A 201 9.21 -2.58 33.91
CA ILE A 201 10.11 -3.42 33.10
C ILE A 201 10.76 -2.58 31.99
N ASP A 202 12.09 -2.58 31.96
CA ASP A 202 12.86 -1.88 30.94
C ASP A 202 13.05 -2.71 29.66
N GLY A 203 13.25 -2.01 28.54
CA GLY A 203 13.61 -2.61 27.26
C GLY A 203 12.47 -3.38 26.60
N ALA A 204 12.86 -4.35 25.76
CA ALA A 204 11.90 -5.06 24.89
C ALA A 204 10.89 -5.92 25.65
N ASP A 205 11.23 -6.38 26.86
CA ASP A 205 10.34 -7.22 27.67
C ASP A 205 9.19 -6.41 28.27
N GLY A 206 9.31 -5.08 28.31
CA GLY A 206 8.27 -4.17 28.80
C GLY A 206 7.17 -3.84 27.81
N TYR A 207 7.27 -4.18 26.53
CA TYR A 207 6.22 -3.85 25.54
C TYR A 207 4.95 -4.64 25.76
N VAL A 208 3.80 -4.00 25.52
CA VAL A 208 2.46 -4.61 25.63
C VAL A 208 1.55 -4.06 24.54
N TRP A 209 0.84 -4.96 23.85
CA TRP A 209 -0.38 -4.62 23.12
C TRP A 209 -1.59 -4.95 23.97
N PHE A 210 -2.55 -4.04 24.03
CA PHE A 210 -3.85 -4.27 24.63
C PHE A 210 -4.97 -3.64 23.80
N ALA A 211 -6.20 -4.15 23.95
CA ALA A 211 -7.38 -3.62 23.30
C ALA A 211 -8.08 -2.61 24.22
N ALA A 212 -8.26 -1.37 23.76
CA ALA A 212 -9.07 -0.36 24.42
C ALA A 212 -10.39 -0.16 23.66
N ASP A 213 -11.45 0.26 24.35
CA ASP A 213 -12.72 0.68 23.75
C ASP A 213 -12.77 2.21 23.69
N SER A 214 -12.98 2.80 22.51
CA SER A 214 -13.04 4.25 22.35
C SER A 214 -14.25 4.90 23.03
N ARG A 215 -15.22 4.10 23.47
CA ARG A 215 -16.45 4.57 24.18
C ARG A 215 -16.31 4.54 25.69
N HIS A 216 -15.15 4.08 26.21
CA HIS A 216 -14.93 4.02 27.65
C HIS A 216 -14.69 5.42 28.23
N ASP A 217 -15.19 5.72 29.44
CA ASP A 217 -15.09 7.03 30.09
C ASP A 217 -13.64 7.51 30.30
N ASN A 218 -12.69 6.60 30.42
CA ASN A 218 -11.25 6.89 30.55
C ASN A 218 -10.51 7.02 29.20
N TYR A 219 -11.24 7.00 28.07
CA TYR A 219 -10.73 7.28 26.74
C TYR A 219 -11.21 8.67 26.32
N GLU A 220 -10.30 9.63 26.21
CA GLU A 220 -10.59 10.98 25.75
C GLU A 220 -10.27 11.13 24.28
N LEU A 221 -11.27 11.36 23.43
CA LEU A 221 -11.07 11.80 22.06
C LEU A 221 -10.76 13.31 22.05
N ILE A 222 -9.53 13.68 21.68
CA ILE A 222 -9.08 15.09 21.74
C ILE A 222 -9.53 15.86 20.49
N ASP A 223 -9.09 15.41 19.29
CA ASP A 223 -9.50 16.04 18.03
C ASP A 223 -9.26 15.15 16.80
N ASN A 224 -9.67 15.65 15.62
CA ASN A 224 -9.27 15.16 14.30
C ASN A 224 -8.17 16.08 13.77
N VAL A 225 -6.95 15.53 13.56
CA VAL A 225 -5.75 16.31 13.23
C VAL A 225 -5.58 16.64 11.75
N ILE A 226 -6.53 16.23 10.89
CA ILE A 226 -6.47 16.49 9.45
C ILE A 226 -7.74 17.14 8.92
N HIS A 227 -7.66 17.65 7.70
CA HIS A 227 -8.81 18.19 6.96
C HIS A 227 -9.46 17.12 6.08
N GLY A 228 -10.75 17.30 5.79
CA GLY A 228 -11.54 16.43 4.90
C GLY A 228 -12.25 15.30 5.64
N GLN A 229 -12.78 14.36 4.89
CA GLN A 229 -13.67 13.31 5.39
C GLN A 229 -12.96 12.24 6.24
N LEU A 230 -11.65 12.05 6.06
CA LEU A 230 -10.87 11.11 6.87
C LEU A 230 -10.92 11.52 8.34
N TYR A 231 -10.96 10.53 9.23
CA TYR A 231 -10.84 10.80 10.66
C TYR A 231 -9.52 10.22 11.18
N VAL A 232 -8.60 11.10 11.52
CA VAL A 232 -7.29 10.76 12.08
C VAL A 232 -7.18 11.44 13.43
N SER A 233 -7.40 10.69 14.49
CA SER A 233 -7.54 11.23 15.84
C SER A 233 -6.23 11.42 16.58
N THR A 234 -6.27 12.34 17.54
CA THR A 234 -5.49 12.30 18.76
C THR A 234 -6.41 11.83 19.89
N PHE A 235 -5.97 10.87 20.68
CA PHE A 235 -6.69 10.47 21.89
C PHE A 235 -5.74 10.28 23.07
N ALA A 236 -6.29 10.43 24.28
CA ALA A 236 -5.59 10.16 25.53
C ALA A 236 -6.29 9.06 26.33
N LEU A 237 -5.49 8.32 27.10
CA LEU A 237 -5.97 7.40 28.13
C LEU A 237 -5.62 7.99 29.50
N HIS A 238 -6.62 8.03 30.39
CA HIS A 238 -6.52 8.59 31.74
C HIS A 238 -6.88 7.52 32.76
N ASP A 239 -5.86 6.89 33.35
CA ASP A 239 -6.03 5.75 34.26
C ASP A 239 -6.95 4.67 33.67
N TYR A 240 -6.82 4.43 32.35
CA TYR A 240 -7.64 3.45 31.63
C TYR A 240 -7.40 2.06 32.23
N PRO A 241 -8.46 1.33 32.68
CA PRO A 241 -8.32 0.03 33.27
C PRO A 241 -7.99 -1.02 32.21
N VAL A 242 -6.89 -1.77 32.41
CA VAL A 242 -6.49 -2.88 31.54
C VAL A 242 -6.56 -4.18 32.32
N THR A 243 -7.38 -5.11 31.86
CA THR A 243 -7.56 -6.45 32.46
C THR A 243 -6.81 -7.51 31.67
N ALA A 244 -6.76 -8.73 32.18
CA ALA A 244 -6.17 -9.86 31.45
C ALA A 244 -6.89 -10.14 30.12
N ALA A 245 -8.19 -9.84 30.03
CA ALA A 245 -8.98 -10.03 28.82
C ALA A 245 -8.61 -9.02 27.70
N ASP A 246 -7.98 -7.91 28.05
CA ASP A 246 -7.59 -6.87 27.10
C ASP A 246 -6.18 -7.08 26.54
N ILE A 247 -5.31 -7.83 27.23
CA ILE A 247 -3.92 -8.06 26.80
C ILE A 247 -3.91 -8.90 25.52
N LEU A 248 -3.25 -8.40 24.48
CA LEU A 248 -3.10 -9.08 23.18
C LEU A 248 -1.74 -9.78 23.06
N SER A 249 -0.65 -9.09 23.39
CA SER A 249 0.70 -9.65 23.41
C SER A 249 1.63 -8.85 24.30
N THR A 250 2.75 -9.45 24.72
CA THR A 250 3.73 -8.84 25.64
C THR A 250 5.15 -9.05 25.15
N GLY A 251 6.08 -8.23 25.63
CA GLY A 251 7.51 -8.38 25.38
C GLY A 251 7.90 -8.29 23.91
N PRO A 252 8.93 -9.05 23.49
CA PRO A 252 9.41 -9.03 22.10
C PRO A 252 8.36 -9.45 21.06
N GLU A 253 7.36 -10.23 21.46
CA GLU A 253 6.25 -10.62 20.59
C GLU A 253 5.34 -9.42 20.27
N ALA A 254 5.11 -8.53 21.25
CA ALA A 254 4.38 -7.31 21.02
C ALA A 254 5.06 -6.40 19.97
N PHE A 255 6.38 -6.29 20.01
CA PHE A 255 7.14 -5.56 19.00
C PHE A 255 7.06 -6.22 17.61
N SER A 256 7.17 -7.55 17.57
CA SER A 256 7.03 -8.30 16.31
C SER A 256 5.63 -8.16 15.72
N ALA A 257 4.58 -8.16 16.56
CA ALA A 257 3.20 -7.97 16.12
C ALA A 257 2.98 -6.58 15.48
N ALA A 258 3.62 -5.52 15.99
CA ALA A 258 3.58 -4.20 15.36
C ALA A 258 4.11 -4.24 13.91
N LEU A 259 5.30 -4.80 13.70
CA LEU A 259 5.94 -4.86 12.39
C LEU A 259 5.19 -5.79 11.42
N ASN A 260 4.72 -6.93 11.90
CA ASN A 260 3.96 -7.88 11.09
C ASN A 260 2.61 -7.30 10.65
N THR A 261 1.94 -6.54 11.52
CA THR A 261 0.69 -5.83 11.19
C THR A 261 0.91 -4.86 10.03
N VAL A 262 1.96 -4.06 10.09
CA VAL A 262 2.29 -3.12 9.00
C VAL A 262 2.59 -3.87 7.69
N ASN A 263 3.19 -5.07 7.75
CA ASN A 263 3.39 -5.90 6.55
C ASN A 263 2.06 -6.34 5.92
N VAL A 264 1.03 -6.62 6.71
CA VAL A 264 -0.31 -6.99 6.19
C VAL A 264 -0.95 -5.82 5.45
N GLY A 265 -0.84 -4.60 5.97
CA GLY A 265 -1.49 -3.41 5.40
C GLY A 265 -0.84 -2.87 4.11
N LYS A 266 0.46 -3.09 3.90
CA LYS A 266 1.21 -2.40 2.84
C LYS A 266 0.69 -2.63 1.41
N PHE A 267 0.25 -3.82 1.06
CA PHE A 267 -0.25 -4.08 -0.30
C PHE A 267 -1.65 -3.47 -0.54
N ASN A 268 -2.46 -3.26 0.48
CA ASN A 268 -3.71 -2.52 0.34
C ASN A 268 -3.47 -1.04 0.02
N LEU A 269 -2.41 -0.44 0.59
CA LEU A 269 -2.00 0.93 0.27
C LEU A 269 -1.75 1.13 -1.23
N CYS A 270 -1.07 0.20 -1.88
CA CYS A 270 -0.81 0.31 -3.31
C CYS A 270 -2.10 0.21 -4.14
N HIS A 271 -3.02 -0.70 -3.81
CA HIS A 271 -4.28 -0.85 -4.53
C HIS A 271 -5.19 0.37 -4.33
N GLY A 272 -5.25 0.93 -3.13
CA GLY A 272 -5.92 2.22 -2.90
C GLY A 272 -5.36 3.34 -3.78
N SER A 273 -4.01 3.43 -3.90
CA SER A 273 -3.36 4.39 -4.80
C SER A 273 -3.70 4.17 -6.28
N ILE A 274 -3.76 2.90 -6.71
CA ILE A 274 -4.12 2.53 -8.09
C ILE A 274 -5.54 3.00 -8.40
N GLY A 275 -6.53 2.66 -7.57
CA GLY A 275 -7.91 3.10 -7.78
C GLY A 275 -8.05 4.62 -7.90
N MET A 276 -7.35 5.37 -7.04
CA MET A 276 -7.36 6.85 -7.10
C MET A 276 -6.87 7.39 -8.45
N VAL A 277 -5.78 6.88 -8.98
CA VAL A 277 -5.22 7.38 -10.23
C VAL A 277 -5.98 6.90 -11.46
N GLU A 278 -6.64 5.74 -11.40
CA GLU A 278 -7.51 5.23 -12.48
C GLU A 278 -8.73 6.12 -12.68
N HIS A 279 -9.44 6.49 -11.61
CA HIS A 279 -10.57 7.42 -11.73
C HIS A 279 -10.11 8.79 -12.26
N SER A 280 -9.00 9.30 -11.73
CA SER A 280 -8.42 10.56 -12.20
C SER A 280 -8.03 10.52 -13.67
N PHE A 281 -7.56 9.36 -14.16
CA PHE A 281 -7.21 9.16 -15.55
C PHE A 281 -8.44 9.25 -16.47
N TYR A 282 -9.57 8.62 -16.11
CA TYR A 282 -10.82 8.72 -16.88
C TYR A 282 -11.34 10.16 -16.94
N GLU A 283 -11.36 10.88 -15.82
CA GLU A 283 -11.75 12.30 -15.84
C GLU A 283 -10.82 13.15 -16.71
N ALA A 284 -9.50 12.89 -16.62
CA ALA A 284 -8.50 13.66 -17.35
C ALA A 284 -8.60 13.45 -18.86
N ILE A 285 -8.69 12.20 -19.34
CA ILE A 285 -8.76 11.92 -20.78
C ILE A 285 -10.05 12.43 -21.40
N THR A 286 -11.19 12.23 -20.72
CA THR A 286 -12.49 12.70 -21.19
C THR A 286 -12.53 14.24 -21.25
N HIS A 287 -12.04 14.92 -20.20
CA HIS A 287 -11.95 16.38 -20.23
C HIS A 287 -11.06 16.89 -21.37
N SER A 288 -9.87 16.33 -21.53
CA SER A 288 -8.87 16.80 -22.48
C SER A 288 -9.29 16.57 -23.93
N ASN A 289 -9.99 15.46 -24.21
CA ASN A 289 -10.50 15.19 -25.54
C ASN A 289 -11.63 16.11 -25.95
N ASN A 290 -12.43 16.58 -24.99
CA ASN A 290 -13.56 17.47 -25.21
C ASN A 290 -13.20 18.97 -25.11
N ARG A 291 -11.99 19.31 -24.69
CA ARG A 291 -11.52 20.69 -24.58
C ARG A 291 -10.81 21.13 -25.86
N ILE A 292 -11.34 22.19 -26.49
CA ILE A 292 -10.77 22.75 -27.72
C ILE A 292 -9.91 23.96 -27.40
N LEU A 293 -8.62 23.94 -27.79
CA LEU A 293 -7.68 25.05 -27.73
C LEU A 293 -7.03 25.24 -29.10
N TYR A 294 -6.92 26.47 -29.55
CA TYR A 294 -6.31 26.81 -30.85
C TYR A 294 -6.93 26.03 -32.03
N GLY A 295 -8.22 25.70 -31.94
CA GLY A 295 -8.98 25.01 -32.99
C GLY A 295 -8.84 23.49 -33.04
N GLN A 296 -8.17 22.88 -32.06
CA GLN A 296 -8.02 21.43 -31.96
C GLN A 296 -8.24 20.92 -30.52
N ALA A 297 -8.53 19.63 -30.35
CA ALA A 297 -8.64 19.02 -29.03
C ALA A 297 -7.30 19.08 -28.29
N VAL A 298 -7.33 19.24 -26.97
CA VAL A 298 -6.10 19.27 -26.15
C VAL A 298 -5.30 17.99 -26.32
N THR A 299 -5.95 16.86 -26.54
CA THR A 299 -5.31 15.59 -26.85
C THR A 299 -4.58 15.53 -28.19
N GLU A 300 -4.73 16.52 -29.06
CA GLU A 300 -3.96 16.61 -30.31
C GLU A 300 -2.54 17.19 -30.11
N PHE A 301 -2.26 17.80 -28.97
CA PHE A 301 -0.93 18.32 -28.70
C PHE A 301 0.05 17.18 -28.33
N PRO A 302 1.24 17.11 -28.96
CA PRO A 302 2.19 16.00 -28.77
C PRO A 302 2.61 15.78 -27.32
N HIS A 303 2.88 16.86 -26.54
CA HIS A 303 3.26 16.75 -25.16
C HIS A 303 2.14 16.23 -24.26
N VAL A 304 0.88 16.54 -24.58
CA VAL A 304 -0.29 16.02 -23.86
C VAL A 304 -0.42 14.52 -24.09
N ARG A 305 -0.27 14.06 -25.35
CA ARG A 305 -0.24 12.61 -25.66
C ARG A 305 0.87 11.89 -24.92
N THR A 306 2.05 12.51 -24.85
CA THR A 306 3.18 11.95 -24.11
C THR A 306 2.85 11.77 -22.63
N ASN A 307 2.25 12.79 -21.98
CA ASN A 307 1.87 12.69 -20.57
C ASN A 307 0.82 11.59 -20.33
N PHE A 308 -0.18 11.46 -21.20
CA PHE A 308 -1.17 10.40 -21.07
C PHE A 308 -0.60 8.99 -21.29
N VAL A 309 0.24 8.81 -22.31
CA VAL A 309 0.89 7.52 -22.57
C VAL A 309 1.80 7.12 -21.42
N ASP A 310 2.54 8.08 -20.84
CA ASP A 310 3.39 7.83 -19.68
C ASP A 310 2.56 7.51 -18.43
N ALA A 311 1.48 8.27 -18.16
CA ALA A 311 0.57 8.02 -17.06
C ALA A 311 -0.08 6.62 -17.16
N TYR A 312 -0.57 6.26 -18.35
CA TYR A 312 -1.17 4.95 -18.62
C TYR A 312 -0.19 3.80 -18.36
N ALA A 313 1.03 3.89 -18.91
CA ALA A 313 2.06 2.87 -18.72
C ALA A 313 2.44 2.72 -17.23
N ARG A 314 2.51 3.84 -16.47
CA ARG A 314 2.78 3.82 -15.04
C ARG A 314 1.65 3.17 -14.25
N ILE A 315 0.38 3.45 -14.54
CA ILE A 315 -0.77 2.80 -13.89
C ILE A 315 -0.75 1.30 -14.14
N VAL A 316 -0.54 0.87 -15.39
CA VAL A 316 -0.45 -0.57 -15.71
C VAL A 316 0.71 -1.22 -14.97
N ALA A 317 1.88 -0.58 -14.90
CA ALA A 317 3.03 -1.08 -14.15
C ALA A 317 2.75 -1.21 -12.64
N MET A 318 2.04 -0.23 -12.05
CA MET A 318 1.61 -0.27 -10.65
C MET A 318 0.74 -1.51 -10.39
N LYS A 319 -0.24 -1.80 -11.25
CA LYS A 319 -1.12 -2.98 -11.15
C LYS A 319 -0.32 -4.28 -11.24
N LEU A 320 0.48 -4.44 -12.29
CA LEU A 320 1.27 -5.66 -12.50
C LEU A 320 2.18 -5.98 -11.32
N PHE A 321 2.89 -4.97 -10.82
CA PHE A 321 3.75 -5.15 -9.66
C PHE A 321 2.97 -5.52 -8.40
N SER A 322 1.86 -4.82 -8.15
CA SER A 322 1.07 -5.00 -6.92
C SER A 322 0.38 -6.35 -6.88
N ASP A 323 -0.23 -6.79 -7.98
CA ASP A 323 -0.86 -8.11 -8.09
C ASP A 323 0.15 -9.23 -7.87
N ARG A 324 1.35 -9.10 -8.47
CA ARG A 324 2.40 -10.08 -8.28
C ARG A 324 2.94 -10.11 -6.86
N ALA A 325 3.04 -8.97 -6.20
CA ALA A 325 3.44 -8.88 -4.80
C ALA A 325 2.42 -9.55 -3.86
N VAL A 326 1.12 -9.47 -4.16
CA VAL A 326 0.07 -10.20 -3.44
C VAL A 326 0.23 -11.70 -3.60
N ASP A 327 0.49 -12.21 -4.82
CA ASP A 327 0.75 -13.64 -5.05
C ASP A 327 1.92 -14.15 -4.19
N TYR A 328 3.00 -13.38 -4.11
CA TYR A 328 4.14 -13.73 -3.26
C TYR A 328 3.79 -13.74 -1.78
N PHE A 329 2.99 -12.79 -1.31
CA PHE A 329 2.60 -12.75 0.10
C PHE A 329 1.63 -13.90 0.44
N ARG A 330 0.65 -14.16 -0.40
CA ARG A 330 -0.28 -15.29 -0.24
C ARG A 330 0.39 -16.67 -0.32
N SER A 331 1.55 -16.76 -0.96
CA SER A 331 2.36 -17.97 -1.08
C SER A 331 3.47 -18.05 -0.01
N ALA A 332 3.56 -17.06 0.89
CA ALA A 332 4.62 -16.99 1.87
C ALA A 332 4.53 -18.10 2.92
N SER A 333 5.68 -18.49 3.44
CA SER A 333 5.83 -19.43 4.56
C SER A 333 7.06 -19.03 5.41
N LEU A 334 7.34 -19.78 6.45
CA LEU A 334 8.56 -19.59 7.23
C LEU A 334 9.83 -19.85 6.41
N GLU A 335 9.74 -20.72 5.39
CA GLU A 335 10.82 -21.10 4.48
C GLU A 335 10.94 -20.14 3.29
N ASP A 336 9.83 -19.51 2.86
CA ASP A 336 9.79 -18.55 1.77
C ASP A 336 9.28 -17.18 2.23
N ARG A 337 10.22 -16.33 2.58
CA ARG A 337 9.95 -14.97 3.08
C ARG A 337 10.31 -13.87 2.06
N ARG A 338 10.32 -14.19 0.75
CA ARG A 338 10.66 -13.22 -0.32
C ARG A 338 9.73 -11.99 -0.31
N TYR A 339 8.48 -12.14 0.10
CA TYR A 339 7.52 -11.03 0.26
C TYR A 339 8.07 -9.86 1.11
N LEU A 340 9.03 -10.11 2.02
CA LEU A 340 9.63 -9.06 2.86
C LEU A 340 10.40 -7.99 2.08
N LEU A 341 10.85 -8.30 0.85
CA LEU A 341 11.39 -7.31 -0.07
C LEU A 341 10.27 -6.57 -0.80
N PHE A 342 9.24 -7.29 -1.25
CA PHE A 342 8.21 -6.72 -2.13
C PHE A 342 7.24 -5.81 -1.37
N ASN A 343 6.84 -6.15 -0.14
CA ASN A 343 5.92 -5.35 0.65
C ASN A 343 6.38 -3.90 0.90
N PRO A 344 7.62 -3.61 1.32
CA PRO A 344 8.08 -2.22 1.40
C PRO A 344 8.02 -1.48 0.06
N MET A 345 8.15 -2.20 -1.05
CA MET A 345 8.10 -1.62 -2.39
C MET A 345 6.69 -1.34 -2.88
N THR A 346 5.68 -2.16 -2.55
CA THR A 346 4.27 -1.83 -2.83
C THR A 346 3.92 -0.50 -2.20
N LYS A 347 4.43 -0.25 -1.02
CA LYS A 347 4.22 1.01 -0.31
C LYS A 347 5.06 2.15 -0.91
N SER A 348 6.39 2.00 -1.02
CA SER A 348 7.26 3.12 -1.41
C SER A 348 7.23 3.40 -2.91
N LYS A 349 7.40 2.38 -3.76
CA LYS A 349 7.50 2.58 -5.21
C LYS A 349 6.12 2.83 -5.82
N VAL A 350 5.12 1.98 -5.53
CA VAL A 350 3.81 2.08 -6.18
C VAL A 350 3.06 3.36 -5.79
N THR A 351 3.04 3.71 -4.51
CA THR A 351 2.36 4.96 -4.09
C THR A 351 3.05 6.22 -4.59
N SER A 352 4.39 6.20 -4.76
CA SER A 352 5.12 7.32 -5.39
C SER A 352 4.87 7.40 -6.90
N GLU A 353 4.64 6.28 -7.57
CA GLU A 353 4.16 6.29 -8.96
C GLU A 353 2.79 6.96 -9.06
N GLY A 354 1.89 6.72 -8.09
CA GLY A 354 0.60 7.41 -8.03
C GLY A 354 0.75 8.94 -7.98
N GLU A 355 1.68 9.48 -7.18
CA GLU A 355 1.99 10.93 -7.19
C GLU A 355 2.51 11.38 -8.57
N THR A 356 3.37 10.58 -9.20
CA THR A 356 3.92 10.89 -10.52
C THR A 356 2.81 10.93 -11.58
N VAL A 357 1.92 9.95 -11.59
CA VAL A 357 0.74 9.90 -12.49
C VAL A 357 -0.11 11.15 -12.30
N MET A 358 -0.45 11.50 -11.06
CA MET A 358 -1.27 12.69 -10.77
C MET A 358 -0.60 13.98 -11.25
N THR A 359 0.73 14.09 -11.14
CA THR A 359 1.50 15.25 -11.64
C THR A 359 1.39 15.35 -13.16
N LEU A 360 1.59 14.24 -13.89
CA LEU A 360 1.44 14.20 -15.35
C LEU A 360 0.03 14.60 -15.80
N LEU A 361 -1.00 14.13 -15.12
CA LEU A 361 -2.38 14.45 -15.42
C LEU A 361 -2.74 15.89 -15.06
N LEU A 362 -2.20 16.44 -13.96
CA LEU A 362 -2.42 17.84 -13.57
C LEU A 362 -1.84 18.81 -14.59
N ASP A 363 -0.68 18.52 -15.17
CA ASP A 363 -0.08 19.31 -16.24
C ASP A 363 -0.97 19.39 -17.50
N VAL A 364 -1.79 18.35 -17.73
CA VAL A 364 -2.75 18.31 -18.83
C VAL A 364 -4.04 19.04 -18.49
N LEU A 365 -4.58 18.83 -17.29
CA LEU A 365 -5.84 19.45 -16.84
C LEU A 365 -5.70 20.93 -16.52
N ALA A 366 -4.51 21.35 -16.08
CA ALA A 366 -4.23 22.70 -15.62
C ALA A 366 -5.24 23.16 -14.54
N ALA A 367 -5.81 24.36 -14.65
CA ALA A 367 -6.72 24.93 -13.65
C ALA A 367 -7.97 24.06 -13.38
N LYS A 368 -8.42 23.25 -14.35
CA LYS A 368 -9.55 22.33 -14.17
C LYS A 368 -9.30 21.32 -13.03
N GLY A 369 -8.06 20.88 -12.84
CA GLY A 369 -7.67 19.96 -11.79
C GLY A 369 -7.82 20.51 -10.35
N PHE A 370 -8.13 21.81 -10.19
CA PHE A 370 -8.38 22.45 -8.89
C PHE A 370 -9.87 22.74 -8.62
N GLU A 371 -10.75 22.46 -9.56
CA GLU A 371 -12.17 22.74 -9.40
C GLU A 371 -12.81 21.77 -8.39
N LYS A 372 -13.49 22.33 -7.37
CA LYS A 372 -14.10 21.58 -6.26
C LYS A 372 -15.14 20.52 -6.66
N ASN A 373 -15.65 20.56 -7.90
CA ASN A 373 -16.61 19.62 -8.44
C ASN A 373 -15.98 18.51 -9.30
N THR A 374 -14.65 18.37 -9.25
CA THR A 374 -13.92 17.29 -9.90
C THR A 374 -13.43 16.29 -8.86
N TYR A 375 -13.49 15.01 -9.19
CA TYR A 375 -12.85 13.96 -8.40
C TYR A 375 -11.33 14.13 -8.39
N PHE A 376 -10.77 14.61 -9.50
CA PHE A 376 -9.36 14.89 -9.63
C PHE A 376 -8.83 15.82 -8.55
N ALA A 377 -9.54 16.92 -8.24
CA ALA A 377 -9.14 17.86 -7.21
C ALA A 377 -9.11 17.21 -5.80
N GLN A 378 -10.01 16.29 -5.52
CA GLN A 378 -10.02 15.50 -4.28
C GLN A 378 -8.78 14.60 -4.22
N VAL A 379 -8.51 13.83 -5.28
CA VAL A 379 -7.34 12.94 -5.35
C VAL A 379 -6.03 13.70 -5.28
N ALA A 380 -5.90 14.81 -5.98
CA ALA A 380 -4.69 15.65 -5.96
C ALA A 380 -4.32 16.11 -4.54
N ARG A 381 -5.33 16.31 -3.67
CA ARG A 381 -5.11 16.63 -2.24
C ARG A 381 -4.61 15.43 -1.45
N TYR A 382 -5.08 14.23 -1.74
CA TYR A 382 -4.85 13.05 -0.91
C TYR A 382 -3.74 12.11 -1.39
N ILE A 383 -3.45 12.06 -2.69
CA ILE A 383 -2.50 11.09 -3.24
C ILE A 383 -1.13 11.14 -2.55
N GLY A 384 -0.68 12.34 -2.19
CA GLY A 384 0.57 12.56 -1.49
C GLY A 384 0.59 12.05 -0.05
N THR A 385 -0.54 11.66 0.54
CA THR A 385 -0.56 11.08 1.89
C THR A 385 -0.07 9.64 1.87
N LEU A 386 -0.43 8.87 0.84
CA LEU A 386 -0.16 7.43 0.77
C LEU A 386 1.35 7.08 0.85
N PRO A 387 2.28 7.75 0.14
CA PRO A 387 3.71 7.48 0.30
C PRO A 387 4.27 7.86 1.68
N ARG A 388 3.50 8.58 2.51
CA ARG A 388 3.95 9.09 3.82
C ARG A 388 3.34 8.36 5.02
N LEU A 389 2.22 7.66 4.84
CA LEU A 389 1.59 6.82 5.86
C LEU A 389 2.39 5.51 6.08
N GLU A 390 2.26 4.88 7.25
CA GLU A 390 2.82 3.55 7.56
C GLU A 390 4.32 3.41 7.25
N GLY A 391 5.09 4.41 7.63
CA GLY A 391 6.50 4.57 7.29
C GLY A 391 6.68 5.35 5.97
N THR A 392 7.56 6.33 5.96
CA THR A 392 7.84 7.15 4.77
C THR A 392 8.51 6.34 3.66
N VAL A 393 8.59 6.92 2.44
CA VAL A 393 9.37 6.34 1.34
C VAL A 393 10.79 6.02 1.78
N HIS A 394 11.46 6.93 2.49
CA HIS A 394 12.83 6.75 2.95
C HIS A 394 12.98 5.55 3.89
N VAL A 395 12.04 5.37 4.83
CA VAL A 395 12.02 4.22 5.74
C VAL A 395 11.90 2.90 4.94
N ASN A 396 10.97 2.84 4.00
CA ASN A 396 10.73 1.63 3.21
C ASN A 396 11.89 1.34 2.23
N VAL A 397 12.47 2.36 1.58
CA VAL A 397 13.66 2.20 0.73
C VAL A 397 14.87 1.78 1.58
N GLY A 398 15.06 2.35 2.77
CA GLY A 398 16.08 1.90 3.72
C GLY A 398 15.90 0.43 4.12
N GLN A 399 14.65 -0.03 4.29
CA GLN A 399 14.37 -1.42 4.63
C GLN A 399 14.76 -2.42 3.54
N ILE A 400 14.67 -2.08 2.25
CA ILE A 400 15.00 -3.00 1.17
C ILE A 400 16.50 -3.16 0.96
N LEU A 401 17.32 -2.21 1.36
CA LEU A 401 18.78 -2.25 1.17
C LEU A 401 19.43 -3.53 1.73
N LYS A 402 18.92 -4.04 2.85
CA LYS A 402 19.43 -5.26 3.49
C LYS A 402 19.27 -6.53 2.63
N PHE A 403 18.36 -6.52 1.66
CA PHE A 403 18.12 -7.66 0.76
C PHE A 403 19.00 -7.60 -0.51
N MET A 404 19.50 -6.41 -0.85
CA MET A 404 20.20 -6.15 -2.11
C MET A 404 21.38 -7.12 -2.37
N PRO A 405 22.27 -7.44 -1.40
CA PRO A 405 23.36 -8.38 -1.66
C PRO A 405 22.88 -9.77 -2.03
N ASN A 406 21.91 -10.31 -1.30
CA ASN A 406 21.38 -11.65 -1.59
C ASN A 406 20.59 -11.69 -2.89
N TYR A 407 19.81 -10.65 -3.18
CA TYR A 407 19.05 -10.55 -4.42
C TYR A 407 19.94 -10.49 -5.65
N LEU A 408 20.98 -9.65 -5.63
CA LEU A 408 21.82 -9.42 -6.79
C LEU A 408 22.90 -10.49 -7.00
N PHE A 409 23.40 -11.13 -5.91
CA PHE A 409 24.62 -11.93 -6.00
C PHE A 409 24.51 -13.36 -5.45
N ASN A 410 23.50 -13.66 -4.65
CA ASN A 410 23.38 -14.96 -3.96
C ASN A 410 22.03 -15.62 -4.23
N PRO A 411 21.74 -16.00 -5.49
CA PRO A 411 20.47 -16.62 -5.83
C PRO A 411 20.32 -18.00 -5.17
N LYS A 412 19.06 -18.37 -4.93
CA LYS A 412 18.67 -19.69 -4.45
C LYS A 412 17.52 -20.21 -5.32
N ASP A 413 17.48 -21.51 -5.52
CA ASP A 413 16.35 -22.14 -6.21
C ASP A 413 15.09 -22.06 -5.34
N TYR A 414 14.02 -21.55 -5.94
CA TYR A 414 12.68 -21.51 -5.37
C TYR A 414 11.68 -22.08 -6.37
N PRO A 415 10.60 -22.71 -5.89
CA PRO A 415 9.49 -23.08 -6.77
C PRO A 415 8.89 -21.82 -7.41
N GLU A 416 8.40 -21.98 -8.62
CA GLU A 416 7.62 -20.91 -9.27
C GLU A 416 6.34 -20.65 -8.48
N ILE A 417 6.00 -19.39 -8.31
CA ILE A 417 4.75 -18.95 -7.68
C ILE A 417 3.76 -18.64 -8.80
N GLY A 418 2.65 -19.35 -8.82
CA GLY A 418 1.52 -19.07 -9.71
C GLY A 418 0.65 -17.91 -9.19
N THR A 419 -0.39 -17.59 -9.93
CA THR A 419 -1.45 -16.68 -9.49
C THR A 419 -2.21 -17.28 -8.31
N ARG A 420 -2.48 -16.47 -7.29
CA ARG A 420 -3.15 -16.87 -6.06
C ARG A 420 -4.52 -16.18 -5.91
N HIS A 421 -5.46 -16.58 -6.80
CA HIS A 421 -6.87 -16.16 -6.72
C HIS A 421 -7.77 -17.26 -6.11
N ASP A 422 -7.17 -18.31 -5.58
CA ASP A 422 -7.85 -19.39 -4.87
C ASP A 422 -8.56 -18.85 -3.61
N ALA A 423 -9.75 -19.40 -3.31
CA ALA A 423 -10.52 -19.04 -2.14
C ALA A 423 -9.93 -19.69 -0.87
N ALA A 424 -8.77 -19.24 -0.45
CA ALA A 424 -8.06 -19.73 0.72
C ALA A 424 -7.96 -18.67 1.80
N ASP A 425 -7.93 -19.10 3.06
CA ASP A 425 -7.62 -18.23 4.21
C ASP A 425 -6.11 -18.04 4.31
N ASP A 426 -5.67 -16.79 4.33
CA ASP A 426 -4.25 -16.45 4.34
C ASP A 426 -3.72 -16.36 5.80
N GLU A 427 -3.82 -17.44 6.56
CA GLU A 427 -3.44 -17.50 7.98
C GLU A 427 -2.00 -17.04 8.25
N PHE A 428 -1.09 -17.25 7.29
CA PHE A 428 0.31 -16.85 7.44
C PHE A 428 0.47 -15.35 7.66
N PHE A 429 -0.47 -14.52 7.23
CA PHE A 429 -0.47 -13.07 7.47
C PHE A 429 -0.39 -12.73 8.97
N PHE A 430 -0.92 -13.59 9.82
CA PHE A 430 -0.95 -13.44 11.27
C PHE A 430 0.04 -14.37 12.00
N ARG A 431 0.84 -15.15 11.25
CA ARG A 431 1.83 -16.12 11.76
C ARG A 431 3.21 -15.92 11.15
N GLN A 432 3.57 -14.68 10.77
CA GLN A 432 4.81 -14.36 10.05
C GLN A 432 6.09 -14.66 10.87
N GLY A 433 5.94 -14.91 12.17
CA GLY A 433 7.06 -15.15 13.08
C GLY A 433 7.84 -13.86 13.43
N PRO A 434 9.02 -14.01 14.06
CA PRO A 434 9.78 -12.86 14.51
C PRO A 434 10.31 -12.04 13.32
N ALA A 435 10.30 -10.71 13.48
CA ALA A 435 10.81 -9.77 12.47
C ALA A 435 12.34 -9.83 12.27
N ARG A 436 13.05 -10.64 13.07
CA ARG A 436 14.50 -10.80 13.02
C ARG A 436 14.96 -11.66 11.85
N GLY A 437 16.20 -11.45 11.38
CA GLY A 437 16.83 -12.31 10.36
C GLY A 437 16.44 -12.00 8.93
N ALA A 438 15.73 -10.91 8.65
CA ALA A 438 15.31 -10.54 7.31
C ALA A 438 16.48 -10.43 6.31
N GLY A 439 17.66 -9.96 6.73
CA GLY A 439 18.85 -9.89 5.86
C GLY A 439 19.40 -11.26 5.38
N LYS A 440 18.87 -12.38 5.91
CA LYS A 440 19.24 -13.74 5.47
C LYS A 440 18.31 -14.28 4.36
N VAL A 441 17.24 -13.56 4.03
CA VAL A 441 16.31 -13.95 2.96
C VAL A 441 17.06 -13.99 1.64
N GLN A 442 16.90 -15.07 0.90
CA GLN A 442 17.45 -15.27 -0.45
C GLN A 442 16.32 -15.14 -1.48
N PHE A 443 16.70 -15.02 -2.74
CA PHE A 443 15.77 -14.79 -3.85
C PHE A 443 16.12 -15.73 -5.02
N ALA A 444 15.16 -15.97 -5.91
CA ALA A 444 15.43 -16.62 -7.18
C ALA A 444 16.35 -15.75 -8.03
N ASP A 445 17.00 -16.35 -9.00
CA ASP A 445 17.86 -15.61 -9.93
C ASP A 445 17.00 -14.67 -10.79
N TRP A 446 17.03 -13.40 -10.46
CA TRP A 446 16.28 -12.35 -11.15
C TRP A 446 16.67 -12.19 -12.63
N THR A 447 17.91 -12.55 -13.01
CA THR A 447 18.38 -12.44 -14.39
C THR A 447 17.59 -13.32 -15.33
N THR A 448 17.15 -14.50 -14.86
CA THR A 448 16.37 -15.46 -15.66
C THR A 448 15.02 -14.90 -16.11
N VAL A 449 14.45 -13.96 -15.36
CA VAL A 449 13.20 -13.29 -15.73
C VAL A 449 13.45 -12.28 -16.85
N TYR A 450 14.49 -11.46 -16.72
CA TYR A 450 14.86 -10.50 -17.76
C TYR A 450 15.31 -11.19 -19.06
N ASP A 451 16.09 -12.27 -18.98
CA ASP A 451 16.59 -13.02 -20.14
C ASP A 451 15.45 -13.51 -21.05
N LYS A 452 14.30 -13.87 -20.48
CA LYS A 452 13.12 -14.32 -21.24
C LYS A 452 12.44 -13.21 -22.05
N HIS A 453 12.78 -11.94 -21.81
CA HIS A 453 12.11 -10.77 -22.40
C HIS A 453 13.07 -9.82 -23.14
N THR A 454 14.30 -10.24 -23.41
CA THR A 454 15.32 -9.45 -24.13
C THR A 454 14.97 -9.16 -25.58
N ASP A 455 13.95 -9.80 -26.11
CA ASP A 455 13.38 -9.52 -27.42
C ASP A 455 12.46 -8.25 -27.42
N VAL A 456 12.13 -7.69 -26.25
CA VAL A 456 11.45 -6.40 -26.08
C VAL A 456 12.53 -5.31 -25.94
N PRO A 457 12.59 -4.32 -26.85
CA PRO A 457 13.76 -3.43 -26.97
C PRO A 457 14.10 -2.64 -25.69
N ASN A 458 13.08 -2.07 -25.02
CA ASN A 458 13.33 -1.33 -23.78
C ASN A 458 13.57 -2.24 -22.57
N VAL A 459 13.04 -3.47 -22.55
CA VAL A 459 13.41 -4.46 -21.53
C VAL A 459 14.89 -4.80 -21.64
N ALA A 460 15.40 -5.10 -22.86
CA ALA A 460 16.82 -5.35 -23.09
C ALA A 460 17.69 -4.17 -22.65
N ARG A 461 17.27 -2.93 -22.98
CA ARG A 461 17.97 -1.70 -22.62
C ARG A 461 18.00 -1.46 -21.11
N PHE A 462 16.89 -1.68 -20.43
CA PHE A 462 16.82 -1.57 -18.97
C PHE A 462 17.63 -2.67 -18.28
N TYR A 463 17.66 -3.88 -18.85
CA TYR A 463 18.47 -4.97 -18.33
C TYR A 463 19.97 -4.65 -18.36
N GLU A 464 20.46 -3.94 -19.40
CA GLU A 464 21.83 -3.40 -19.40
C GLU A 464 22.08 -2.48 -18.19
N GLN A 465 21.11 -1.62 -17.83
CA GLN A 465 21.22 -0.74 -16.67
C GLN A 465 21.19 -1.54 -15.34
N ALA A 466 20.35 -2.56 -15.25
CA ALA A 466 20.30 -3.45 -14.08
C ALA A 466 21.64 -4.19 -13.88
N GLN A 467 22.27 -4.67 -14.96
CA GLN A 467 23.61 -5.25 -14.92
C GLN A 467 24.68 -4.21 -14.57
N ALA A 468 24.53 -2.96 -15.03
CA ALA A 468 25.42 -1.88 -14.65
C ALA A 468 25.37 -1.60 -13.13
N LEU A 469 24.20 -1.73 -12.48
CA LEU A 469 24.10 -1.61 -11.02
C LEU A 469 24.93 -2.70 -10.31
N ARG A 470 24.88 -3.96 -10.76
CA ARG A 470 25.79 -5.02 -10.24
C ARG A 470 27.25 -4.62 -10.38
N THR A 471 27.62 -4.04 -11.53
CA THR A 471 28.98 -3.58 -11.77
C THR A 471 29.39 -2.48 -10.81
N LEU A 472 28.53 -1.48 -10.53
CA LEU A 472 28.79 -0.46 -9.52
C LEU A 472 29.17 -1.09 -8.18
N LEU A 473 28.33 -2.03 -7.71
CA LEU A 473 28.48 -2.66 -6.40
C LEU A 473 29.69 -3.58 -6.26
N THR A 474 30.33 -3.96 -7.39
CA THR A 474 31.55 -4.77 -7.41
C THR A 474 32.81 -3.96 -7.68
N THR A 475 32.74 -2.88 -8.45
CA THR A 475 33.91 -2.12 -8.90
C THR A 475 34.10 -0.78 -8.23
N ALA A 476 33.01 -0.18 -7.73
CA ALA A 476 32.97 1.12 -7.06
C ALA A 476 31.92 1.14 -5.94
N ALA A 477 31.89 0.05 -5.15
CA ALA A 477 30.96 -0.12 -4.04
C ALA A 477 31.03 1.06 -3.05
N PRO A 478 29.90 1.38 -2.36
CA PRO A 478 29.90 2.36 -1.28
C PRO A 478 30.94 2.01 -0.20
N ASP A 479 31.78 2.96 0.16
CA ASP A 479 32.71 2.82 1.27
C ASP A 479 32.00 2.86 2.64
N ALA A 480 32.77 2.67 3.74
CA ALA A 480 32.22 2.60 5.09
C ALA A 480 31.50 3.91 5.51
N GLY A 481 31.97 5.07 5.05
CA GLY A 481 31.33 6.36 5.30
C GLY A 481 30.02 6.50 4.53
N GLN A 482 30.03 6.15 3.25
CA GLN A 482 28.85 6.16 2.39
C GLN A 482 27.77 5.17 2.84
N GLN A 483 28.16 4.00 3.39
CA GLN A 483 27.22 3.02 3.95
C GLN A 483 26.50 3.53 5.21
N GLN A 484 27.06 4.49 5.92
CA GLN A 484 26.43 5.16 7.06
C GLN A 484 25.67 6.43 6.65
N ASP A 485 25.90 6.94 5.45
CA ASP A 485 25.18 8.06 4.87
C ASP A 485 23.87 7.59 4.26
N LEU A 486 22.77 7.77 4.99
CA LEU A 486 21.46 7.33 4.55
C LEU A 486 21.06 8.03 3.23
N ASP A 487 21.39 9.31 3.02
CA ASP A 487 21.08 10.03 1.78
C ASP A 487 21.77 9.42 0.56
N PHE A 488 23.03 8.99 0.71
CA PHE A 488 23.75 8.26 -0.32
C PHE A 488 23.11 6.88 -0.57
N MET A 489 22.87 6.11 0.49
CA MET A 489 22.33 4.76 0.40
C MET A 489 20.90 4.71 -0.14
N LEU A 490 20.06 5.70 0.14
CA LEU A 490 18.72 5.80 -0.46
C LEU A 490 18.77 5.93 -1.98
N THR A 491 19.75 6.64 -2.54
CA THR A 491 19.93 6.72 -4.00
C THR A 491 20.23 5.34 -4.60
N ILE A 492 21.12 4.57 -3.96
CA ILE A 492 21.38 3.16 -4.33
C ILE A 492 20.11 2.31 -4.17
N GLY A 493 19.36 2.52 -3.08
CA GLY A 493 18.11 1.83 -2.82
C GLY A 493 17.05 2.06 -3.91
N HIS A 494 16.94 3.27 -4.42
CA HIS A 494 16.04 3.59 -5.54
C HIS A 494 16.45 2.90 -6.85
N LEU A 495 17.74 2.87 -7.17
CA LEU A 495 18.24 2.11 -8.33
C LEU A 495 17.93 0.61 -8.19
N PHE A 496 18.14 0.06 -7.00
CA PHE A 496 17.82 -1.34 -6.70
C PHE A 496 16.30 -1.60 -6.79
N ALA A 497 15.49 -0.70 -6.26
CA ALA A 497 14.03 -0.80 -6.32
C ALA A 497 13.52 -0.91 -7.77
N LEU A 498 14.11 -0.18 -8.73
CA LEU A 498 13.72 -0.29 -10.15
C LEU A 498 14.01 -1.68 -10.73
N VAL A 499 15.12 -2.31 -10.35
CA VAL A 499 15.44 -3.68 -10.82
C VAL A 499 14.40 -4.69 -10.30
N VAL A 500 14.05 -4.60 -9.02
CA VAL A 500 13.03 -5.47 -8.40
C VAL A 500 11.63 -5.18 -8.98
N TYR A 501 11.32 -3.90 -9.20
CA TYR A 501 10.05 -3.46 -9.80
C TYR A 501 9.86 -4.06 -11.19
N GLY A 502 10.89 -3.95 -12.03
CA GLY A 502 10.90 -4.52 -13.38
C GLY A 502 10.74 -6.05 -13.38
N GLN A 503 11.38 -6.77 -12.44
CA GLN A 503 11.24 -8.23 -12.34
C GLN A 503 9.76 -8.64 -12.14
N LEU A 504 9.09 -8.09 -11.13
CA LEU A 504 7.70 -8.48 -10.84
C LEU A 504 6.74 -8.08 -11.96
N ILE A 505 6.99 -6.94 -12.62
CA ILE A 505 6.24 -6.54 -13.82
C ILE A 505 6.39 -7.56 -14.94
N LEU A 506 7.61 -8.03 -15.22
CA LEU A 506 7.87 -9.03 -16.25
C LEU A 506 7.21 -10.38 -15.92
N GLU A 507 7.29 -10.82 -14.66
CA GLU A 507 6.61 -12.04 -14.21
C GLU A 507 5.10 -11.95 -14.44
N GLN A 508 4.47 -10.85 -14.00
CA GLN A 508 3.03 -10.66 -14.12
C GLN A 508 2.60 -10.47 -15.59
N ALA A 509 3.39 -9.75 -16.37
CA ALA A 509 3.14 -9.57 -17.81
C ALA A 509 3.13 -10.92 -18.54
N ALA A 510 4.04 -11.83 -18.18
CA ALA A 510 4.07 -13.18 -18.74
C ALA A 510 2.83 -14.01 -18.34
N ILE A 511 2.38 -13.91 -17.08
CA ILE A 511 1.20 -14.60 -16.58
C ILE A 511 -0.08 -14.11 -17.26
N THR A 512 -0.22 -12.79 -17.40
CA THR A 512 -1.44 -12.16 -17.95
C THR A 512 -1.46 -12.09 -19.46
N GLY A 513 -0.32 -12.33 -20.12
CA GLY A 513 -0.19 -12.18 -21.58
C GLY A 513 -0.29 -10.71 -22.02
N LEU A 514 0.31 -9.79 -21.24
CA LEU A 514 0.28 -8.36 -21.50
C LEU A 514 0.74 -8.04 -22.93
N ASP A 515 0.06 -7.07 -23.57
CA ASP A 515 0.46 -6.53 -24.86
C ASP A 515 1.93 -6.08 -24.83
N ARG A 516 2.69 -6.52 -25.83
CA ARG A 516 4.12 -6.27 -25.95
C ARG A 516 4.46 -4.79 -26.06
N ASP A 517 3.63 -4.00 -26.73
CA ASP A 517 3.83 -2.56 -26.87
C ASP A 517 3.69 -1.84 -25.54
N VAL A 518 2.72 -2.26 -24.71
CA VAL A 518 2.53 -1.73 -23.36
C VAL A 518 3.71 -2.09 -22.48
N LEU A 519 4.20 -3.34 -22.56
CA LEU A 519 5.39 -3.76 -21.81
C LEU A 519 6.62 -2.93 -22.20
N ASP A 520 6.85 -2.73 -23.50
CA ASP A 520 7.96 -1.92 -24.00
C ASP A 520 7.86 -0.45 -23.56
N GLN A 521 6.65 0.10 -23.51
CA GLN A 521 6.41 1.46 -23.00
C GLN A 521 6.63 1.57 -21.48
N ILE A 522 6.31 0.54 -20.71
CA ILE A 522 6.64 0.49 -19.27
C ILE A 522 8.14 0.60 -19.07
N PHE A 523 8.92 -0.15 -19.83
CA PHE A 523 10.37 -0.10 -19.69
C PHE A 523 11.00 1.17 -20.30
N ASP A 524 10.30 1.89 -21.18
CA ASP A 524 10.70 3.23 -21.59
C ASP A 524 10.80 4.20 -20.40
N PHE A 525 9.76 4.30 -19.57
CA PHE A 525 9.82 5.19 -18.40
C PHE A 525 10.78 4.65 -17.32
N GLN A 526 10.93 3.35 -17.14
CA GLN A 526 11.88 2.79 -16.17
C GLN A 526 13.33 3.14 -16.51
N ILE A 527 13.69 3.15 -17.81
CA ILE A 527 15.01 3.62 -18.27
C ILE A 527 15.22 5.09 -17.89
N ARG A 528 14.20 5.93 -18.10
CA ARG A 528 14.28 7.36 -17.75
C ARG A 528 14.38 7.56 -16.23
N ASP A 529 13.63 6.80 -15.45
CA ASP A 529 13.70 6.85 -13.98
C ASP A 529 15.08 6.39 -13.48
N PHE A 530 15.64 5.33 -14.05
CA PHE A 530 17.01 4.88 -13.74
C PHE A 530 18.05 5.97 -14.06
N ASN A 531 17.94 6.62 -15.22
CA ASN A 531 18.80 7.75 -15.59
C ASN A 531 18.71 8.88 -14.56
N GLY A 532 17.52 9.18 -14.06
CA GLY A 532 17.30 10.20 -13.02
C GLY A 532 18.07 9.88 -11.73
N TYR A 533 17.97 8.65 -11.24
CA TYR A 533 18.70 8.23 -10.03
C TYR A 533 20.22 8.10 -10.26
N ALA A 534 20.66 7.66 -11.44
CA ALA A 534 22.09 7.64 -11.79
C ALA A 534 22.64 9.07 -11.82
N THR A 535 21.92 10.04 -12.38
CA THR A 535 22.29 11.46 -12.37
C THR A 535 22.32 12.03 -10.95
N THR A 536 21.36 11.64 -10.09
CA THR A 536 21.38 12.01 -8.68
C THR A 536 22.65 11.47 -7.99
N LEU A 537 23.02 10.22 -8.23
CA LEU A 537 24.26 9.63 -7.70
C LEU A 537 25.50 10.39 -8.18
N TYR A 538 25.55 10.75 -9.47
CA TYR A 538 26.64 11.54 -10.04
C TYR A 538 26.86 12.87 -9.29
N GLY A 539 25.76 13.53 -8.89
CA GLY A 539 25.79 14.81 -8.20
C GLY A 539 26.01 14.74 -6.68
N LYS A 540 26.08 13.55 -6.07
CA LYS A 540 26.28 13.43 -4.62
C LYS A 540 27.68 13.96 -4.23
N PRO A 541 27.79 14.82 -3.19
CA PRO A 541 29.07 15.36 -2.74
C PRO A 541 30.08 14.28 -2.31
N SER A 542 29.58 13.16 -1.80
CA SER A 542 30.38 12.02 -1.36
C SER A 542 30.70 11.00 -2.48
N ALA A 543 30.17 11.22 -3.70
CA ALA A 543 30.41 10.28 -4.81
C ALA A 543 31.88 10.30 -5.25
N THR A 544 32.49 9.13 -5.31
CA THR A 544 33.88 8.98 -5.79
C THR A 544 33.96 9.15 -7.31
N PRO A 545 35.16 9.49 -7.88
CA PRO A 545 35.32 9.56 -9.33
C PRO A 545 34.90 8.26 -10.06
N GLY A 546 35.10 7.08 -9.45
CA GLY A 546 34.67 5.80 -10.01
C GLY A 546 33.14 5.69 -10.07
N GLN A 547 32.43 6.13 -9.04
CA GLN A 547 30.98 6.16 -8.99
C GLN A 547 30.39 7.19 -9.98
N GLN A 548 31.01 8.36 -10.10
CA GLN A 548 30.63 9.38 -11.09
C GLN A 548 30.82 8.87 -12.52
N ALA A 549 31.96 8.22 -12.81
CA ALA A 549 32.21 7.62 -14.11
C ALA A 549 31.19 6.50 -14.44
N TRP A 550 30.87 5.65 -13.45
CA TRP A 550 29.80 4.65 -13.59
C TRP A 550 28.46 5.31 -13.89
N ALA A 551 28.04 6.31 -13.12
CA ALA A 551 26.76 6.99 -13.30
C ALA A 551 26.64 7.56 -14.74
N ALA A 552 27.65 8.27 -15.22
CA ALA A 552 27.67 8.80 -16.58
C ALA A 552 27.61 7.70 -17.65
N SER A 553 28.31 6.56 -17.44
CA SER A 553 28.34 5.44 -18.38
C SER A 553 27.09 4.56 -18.34
N SER A 554 26.27 4.64 -17.28
CA SER A 554 25.04 3.87 -17.13
C SER A 554 23.81 4.52 -17.77
N LEU A 555 23.89 5.80 -18.16
CA LEU A 555 22.79 6.50 -18.82
C LEU A 555 22.49 5.87 -20.18
N ARG A 556 21.23 5.61 -20.44
CA ARG A 556 20.73 5.05 -21.70
C ARG A 556 19.52 5.84 -22.20
N PRO A 557 19.45 6.20 -23.47
CA PRO A 557 18.20 6.66 -24.06
C PRO A 557 17.26 5.46 -24.23
N PRO A 558 15.96 5.62 -23.98
CA PRO A 558 14.97 4.61 -24.38
C PRO A 558 15.03 4.37 -25.90
N VAL A 559 14.64 3.17 -26.31
CA VAL A 559 14.46 2.85 -27.73
C VAL A 559 13.15 3.47 -28.20
N THR A 560 13.24 4.50 -29.04
CA THR A 560 12.07 5.18 -29.58
C THR A 560 11.44 4.39 -30.72
N ASP A 561 10.12 4.20 -30.66
CA ASP A 561 9.31 3.59 -31.70
C ASP A 561 8.01 4.38 -31.84
N ARG A 562 7.90 5.21 -32.89
CA ARG A 562 6.70 6.03 -33.14
C ARG A 562 5.47 5.18 -33.42
N PRO A 563 5.51 4.12 -34.26
CA PRO A 563 4.36 3.22 -34.43
C PRO A 563 3.86 2.60 -33.12
N ARG A 564 4.75 2.17 -32.23
CA ARG A 564 4.38 1.68 -30.88
C ARG A 564 3.62 2.74 -30.09
N PHE A 565 4.18 3.94 -30.01
CA PHE A 565 3.56 5.06 -29.31
C PHE A 565 2.14 5.33 -29.84
N ASP A 566 1.95 5.33 -31.17
CA ASP A 566 0.65 5.59 -31.79
C ASP A 566 -0.37 4.45 -31.50
N ARG A 567 0.07 3.19 -31.40
CA ARG A 567 -0.79 2.07 -30.98
C ARG A 567 -1.21 2.19 -29.51
N ILE A 568 -0.28 2.57 -28.62
CA ILE A 568 -0.62 2.81 -27.20
C ILE A 568 -1.53 4.02 -27.06
N TRP A 569 -1.24 5.10 -27.80
CA TRP A 569 -2.13 6.26 -27.83
C TRP A 569 -3.57 5.87 -28.24
N THR A 570 -3.73 4.95 -29.18
CA THR A 570 -5.06 4.44 -29.56
C THR A 570 -5.76 3.76 -28.38
N GLN A 571 -5.05 2.99 -27.56
CA GLN A 571 -5.61 2.38 -26.35
C GLN A 571 -5.99 3.45 -25.30
N VAL A 572 -5.13 4.43 -25.09
CA VAL A 572 -5.37 5.57 -24.20
C VAL A 572 -6.59 6.38 -24.63
N ALA A 573 -6.65 6.75 -25.91
CA ALA A 573 -7.76 7.53 -26.46
C ALA A 573 -9.10 6.77 -26.39
N ALA A 574 -9.06 5.44 -26.44
CA ALA A 574 -10.25 4.61 -26.28
C ALA A 574 -10.84 4.63 -24.86
N CYS A 575 -10.13 5.17 -23.87
CA CYS A 575 -10.68 5.37 -22.54
C CYS A 575 -11.64 6.58 -22.45
N ASP A 576 -11.64 7.48 -23.45
CA ASP A 576 -12.53 8.64 -23.47
C ASP A 576 -14.00 8.22 -23.41
N GLY A 577 -14.76 8.74 -22.46
CA GLY A 577 -16.18 8.49 -22.27
C GLY A 577 -16.55 7.04 -21.88
N THR A 578 -15.57 6.17 -21.61
CA THR A 578 -15.88 4.77 -21.22
C THR A 578 -16.33 4.65 -19.76
N TYR A 579 -15.97 5.62 -18.93
CA TYR A 579 -16.46 5.74 -17.58
C TYR A 579 -16.68 7.22 -17.21
N GLU A 580 -17.84 7.48 -16.67
CA GLU A 580 -18.18 8.73 -16.00
C GLU A 580 -19.04 8.37 -14.78
N MET A 581 -18.61 8.81 -13.60
CA MET A 581 -19.34 8.55 -12.38
C MET A 581 -20.71 9.22 -12.41
N ARG A 582 -21.75 8.54 -11.95
CA ARG A 582 -23.12 9.10 -11.83
C ARG A 582 -23.07 10.43 -11.05
N PRO A 583 -23.83 11.46 -11.48
CA PRO A 583 -23.78 12.81 -10.92
C PRO A 583 -24.26 12.92 -9.48
#